data_e6743a65b2cf355de90557a0a687a85b
#
_entry.id   e6743a65b2cf355de90557a0a687a85b
#
_cell.length_a   1.000
_cell.length_b   1.000
_cell.length_c   1.000
_cell.angle_alpha   90.00
_cell.angle_beta   90.00
_cell.angle_gamma   90.00
#
_symmetry.space_group_name_H-M   'P 1'
#
loop_
_entity.id
_entity.type
_entity.pdbx_description
1 polymer ?
#
loop_
_entity_poly.entity_id
_entity_poly.type
_entity_poly.pdbx_seq_one_letter_code
_entity_poly.pdbx_strand_id
1 'polypeptide(L)'
;MPIYMSLSERKKKERRSRQELILKGALEVFKSKGIEGSTMDEIAIQSGFGKATLYYYFKSKEDVFSAILTSGWQKIWSDLEPIIAPEHSSPRETFINVLLKIAENVRSRPGLYEFLFNVPKQVSFETTDWKKYQDRIYSVIFTLIEDGIKVRE
;
A
#
# COMPACT_ATOMS: atom_id res chain seq x y z
N MET A 1 -14.05 -8.37 -30.01
CA MET A 1 -12.68 -8.69 -30.42
C MET A 1 -11.86 -9.04 -29.22
N PRO A 2 -11.18 -10.16 -29.16
CA PRO A 2 -10.24 -10.42 -28.08
C PRO A 2 -9.08 -9.44 -28.23
N ILE A 3 -8.86 -8.63 -27.19
CA ILE A 3 -7.71 -7.73 -27.11
C ILE A 3 -6.49 -8.63 -26.88
N TYR A 4 -5.72 -8.89 -27.91
CA TYR A 4 -4.47 -9.63 -27.79
C TYR A 4 -3.45 -8.75 -27.07
N MET A 5 -3.20 -9.07 -25.80
CA MET A 5 -2.08 -8.46 -25.07
C MET A 5 -0.76 -8.81 -25.77
N SER A 6 0.09 -7.81 -25.95
CA SER A 6 1.44 -8.01 -26.48
C SER A 6 2.28 -8.91 -25.55
N LEU A 7 3.31 -9.55 -26.09
CA LEU A 7 4.26 -10.35 -25.28
C LEU A 7 4.90 -9.51 -24.17
N SER A 8 5.16 -8.23 -24.43
CA SER A 8 5.71 -7.29 -23.45
C SER A 8 4.74 -7.05 -22.30
N GLU A 9 3.45 -6.86 -22.58
CA GLU A 9 2.41 -6.65 -21.56
C GLU A 9 2.18 -7.90 -20.72
N ARG A 10 2.22 -9.09 -21.34
CA ARG A 10 2.12 -10.37 -20.62
C ARG A 10 3.28 -10.53 -19.63
N LYS A 11 4.51 -10.26 -20.06
CA LYS A 11 5.70 -10.31 -19.18
C LYS A 11 5.61 -9.32 -18.02
N LYS A 12 5.14 -8.09 -18.28
CA LYS A 12 4.94 -7.08 -17.22
C LYS A 12 3.88 -7.53 -16.22
N LYS A 13 2.76 -8.07 -16.71
CA LYS A 13 1.68 -8.58 -15.85
C LYS A 13 2.16 -9.75 -14.98
N GLU A 14 2.89 -10.70 -15.56
CA GLU A 14 3.45 -11.84 -14.84
C GLU A 14 4.44 -11.37 -13.77
N ARG A 15 5.35 -10.46 -14.11
CA ARG A 15 6.30 -9.88 -13.15
C ARG A 15 5.58 -9.21 -11.97
N ARG A 16 4.56 -8.41 -12.24
CA ARG A 16 3.76 -7.75 -11.20
C ARG A 16 3.06 -8.76 -10.31
N SER A 17 2.44 -9.78 -10.90
CA SER A 17 1.75 -10.84 -10.16
C SER A 17 2.70 -11.58 -9.22
N ARG A 18 3.92 -11.90 -9.67
CA ARG A 18 4.95 -12.53 -8.82
C ARG A 18 5.39 -11.61 -7.67
N GLN A 19 5.59 -10.32 -7.94
CA GLN A 19 5.92 -9.35 -6.89
C GLN A 19 4.80 -9.29 -5.84
N GLU A 20 3.54 -9.24 -6.24
CA GLU A 20 2.38 -9.22 -5.33
C GLU A 20 2.34 -10.47 -4.44
N LEU A 21 2.62 -11.65 -4.98
CA LEU A 21 2.70 -12.88 -4.19
C LEU A 21 3.86 -12.86 -3.18
N ILE A 22 5.01 -12.33 -3.56
CA ILE A 22 6.15 -12.16 -2.65
C ILE A 22 5.77 -11.20 -1.52
N LEU A 23 5.18 -10.04 -1.83
CA LEU A 23 4.77 -9.07 -0.83
C LEU A 23 3.71 -9.61 0.12
N LYS A 24 2.78 -10.43 -0.37
CA LYS A 24 1.78 -11.10 0.45
C LYS A 24 2.43 -12.08 1.45
N GLY A 25 3.34 -12.93 0.98
CA GLY A 25 4.08 -13.84 1.86
C GLY A 25 4.95 -13.12 2.87
N ALA A 26 5.64 -12.07 2.43
CA ALA A 26 6.46 -11.23 3.30
C ALA A 26 5.66 -10.52 4.39
N LEU A 27 4.46 -10.02 4.07
CA LEU A 27 3.56 -9.41 5.04
C LEU A 27 3.26 -10.36 6.20
N GLU A 28 2.97 -11.63 5.91
CA GLU A 28 2.73 -12.64 6.95
C GLU A 28 3.96 -12.89 7.83
N VAL A 29 5.15 -12.95 7.24
CA VAL A 29 6.42 -13.10 7.99
C VAL A 29 6.66 -11.88 8.88
N PHE A 30 6.52 -10.67 8.35
CA PHE A 30 6.73 -9.43 9.12
C PHE A 30 5.70 -9.25 10.25
N LYS A 31 4.45 -9.63 10.03
CA LYS A 31 3.42 -9.61 11.08
C LYS A 31 3.73 -10.58 12.21
N SER A 32 4.29 -11.75 11.89
CA SER A 32 4.62 -12.79 12.87
C SER A 32 5.87 -12.46 13.69
N LYS A 33 6.91 -11.92 13.05
CA LYS A 33 8.26 -11.81 13.63
C LYS A 33 8.83 -10.39 13.68
N GLY A 34 8.15 -9.42 13.10
CA GLY A 34 8.70 -8.09 12.85
C GLY A 34 9.77 -8.11 11.75
N ILE A 35 10.23 -6.94 11.33
CA ILE A 35 11.27 -6.83 10.31
C ILE A 35 12.63 -7.35 10.81
N GLU A 36 12.98 -7.02 12.03
CA GLU A 36 14.27 -7.44 12.64
C GLU A 36 14.37 -8.96 12.80
N GLY A 37 13.28 -9.61 13.21
CA GLY A 37 13.21 -11.05 13.40
C GLY A 37 13.01 -11.87 12.12
N SER A 38 12.91 -11.23 10.96
CA SER A 38 12.61 -11.88 9.68
C SER A 38 13.87 -12.05 8.81
N THR A 39 13.84 -13.07 7.96
CA THR A 39 14.90 -13.35 6.98
C THR A 39 14.34 -13.45 5.56
N MET A 40 15.18 -13.22 4.56
CA MET A 40 14.83 -13.41 3.15
C MET A 40 14.47 -14.87 2.84
N ASP A 41 15.10 -15.83 3.52
CA ASP A 41 14.80 -17.26 3.35
C ASP A 41 13.38 -17.59 3.81
N GLU A 42 12.93 -17.05 4.95
CA GLU A 42 11.56 -17.21 5.44
C GLU A 42 10.54 -16.58 4.51
N ILE A 43 10.86 -15.41 3.95
CA ILE A 43 10.00 -14.75 2.96
C ILE A 43 9.89 -15.61 1.69
N ALA A 44 10.99 -16.18 1.21
CA ALA A 44 10.99 -17.06 0.05
C ALA A 44 10.10 -18.29 0.29
N ILE A 45 10.25 -18.96 1.42
CA ILE A 45 9.45 -20.13 1.81
C ILE A 45 7.97 -19.74 1.90
N GLN A 46 7.63 -18.68 2.61
CA GLN A 46 6.24 -18.24 2.83
C GLN A 46 5.55 -17.81 1.53
N SER A 47 6.28 -17.20 0.60
CA SER A 47 5.75 -16.77 -0.69
C SER A 47 5.71 -17.87 -1.75
N GLY A 48 6.32 -19.04 -1.48
CA GLY A 48 6.39 -20.18 -2.42
C GLY A 48 7.39 -19.99 -3.56
N PHE A 49 8.38 -19.10 -3.39
CA PHE A 49 9.43 -18.86 -4.39
C PHE A 49 10.79 -19.35 -3.92
N GLY A 50 11.66 -19.69 -4.88
CA GLY A 50 13.06 -19.94 -4.58
C GLY A 50 13.81 -18.68 -4.19
N LYS A 51 14.88 -18.83 -3.38
CA LYS A 51 15.73 -17.74 -2.91
C LYS A 51 16.28 -16.88 -4.06
N ALA A 52 16.74 -17.49 -5.13
CA ALA A 52 17.25 -16.78 -6.31
C ALA A 52 16.17 -15.89 -6.96
N THR A 53 14.93 -16.40 -7.03
CA THR A 53 13.81 -15.62 -7.56
C THR A 53 13.50 -14.42 -6.66
N LEU A 54 13.51 -14.61 -5.34
CA LEU A 54 13.27 -13.51 -4.40
C LEU A 54 14.33 -12.42 -4.55
N TYR A 55 15.62 -12.78 -4.60
CA TYR A 55 16.72 -11.80 -4.79
C TYR A 55 16.73 -11.15 -6.18
N TYR A 56 16.11 -11.76 -7.17
CA TYR A 56 15.89 -11.11 -8.47
C TYR A 56 14.93 -9.91 -8.37
N TYR A 57 13.93 -9.99 -7.49
CA TYR A 57 12.94 -8.92 -7.30
C TYR A 57 13.33 -7.91 -6.23
N PHE A 58 13.95 -8.34 -5.14
CA PHE A 58 14.26 -7.52 -3.97
C PHE A 58 15.65 -7.84 -3.43
N LYS A 59 16.45 -6.82 -3.18
CA LYS A 59 17.82 -6.98 -2.71
C LYS A 59 17.92 -7.35 -1.23
N SER A 60 16.94 -6.91 -0.43
CA SER A 60 16.94 -7.06 1.02
C SER A 60 15.51 -7.16 1.56
N LYS A 61 15.37 -7.58 2.82
CA LYS A 61 14.08 -7.58 3.52
C LYS A 61 13.53 -6.16 3.73
N GLU A 62 14.43 -5.19 3.85
CA GLU A 62 14.09 -3.76 3.94
C GLU A 62 13.46 -3.26 2.64
N ASP A 63 13.97 -3.69 1.49
CA ASP A 63 13.37 -3.39 0.18
C ASP A 63 11.97 -4.00 0.05
N VAL A 64 11.79 -5.24 0.50
CA VAL A 64 10.47 -5.91 0.53
C VAL A 64 9.50 -5.14 1.43
N PHE A 65 9.95 -4.77 2.62
CA PHE A 65 9.14 -4.01 3.58
C PHE A 65 8.71 -2.65 3.00
N SER A 66 9.66 -1.91 2.45
CA SER A 66 9.39 -0.62 1.78
C SER A 66 8.42 -0.77 0.61
N ALA A 67 8.51 -1.85 -0.16
CA ALA A 67 7.59 -2.14 -1.25
C ALA A 67 6.16 -2.43 -0.76
N ILE A 68 5.99 -3.12 0.37
CA ILE A 68 4.68 -3.32 1.00
C ILE A 68 4.08 -1.96 1.39
N LEU A 69 4.85 -1.10 2.05
CA LEU A 69 4.39 0.22 2.44
C LEU A 69 4.01 1.07 1.22
N THR A 70 4.88 1.11 0.22
CA THR A 70 4.65 1.91 -0.99
C THR A 70 3.39 1.45 -1.73
N SER A 71 3.26 0.16 -1.99
CA SER A 71 2.09 -0.37 -2.69
C SER A 71 0.79 -0.19 -1.90
N GLY A 72 0.86 -0.36 -0.58
CA GLY A 72 -0.28 -0.17 0.31
C GLY A 72 -0.78 1.28 0.34
N TRP A 73 0.09 2.24 0.60
CA TRP A 73 -0.25 3.66 0.62
C TRP A 73 -0.66 4.19 -0.75
N GLN A 74 0.02 3.75 -1.82
CA GLN A 74 -0.36 4.08 -3.20
C GLN A 74 -1.76 3.57 -3.54
N LYS A 75 -2.12 2.37 -3.10
CA LYS A 75 -3.46 1.81 -3.29
C LYS A 75 -4.52 2.63 -2.56
N ILE A 76 -4.27 3.02 -1.31
CA ILE A 76 -5.17 3.90 -0.56
C ILE A 76 -5.37 5.20 -1.34
N TRP A 77 -4.29 5.84 -1.78
CA TRP A 77 -4.38 7.07 -2.56
C TRP A 77 -5.22 6.89 -3.82
N SER A 78 -4.96 5.85 -4.62
CA SER A 78 -5.70 5.59 -5.86
C SER A 78 -7.20 5.35 -5.64
N ASP A 79 -7.59 4.82 -4.48
CA ASP A 79 -8.99 4.62 -4.11
C ASP A 79 -9.67 5.91 -3.62
N LEU A 80 -8.92 6.84 -3.05
CA LEU A 80 -9.43 8.11 -2.52
C LEU A 80 -9.46 9.23 -3.57
N GLU A 81 -8.53 9.22 -4.50
CA GLU A 81 -8.39 10.28 -5.51
C GLU A 81 -9.70 10.57 -6.29
N PRO A 82 -10.47 9.56 -6.77
CA PRO A 82 -11.75 9.80 -7.44
C PRO A 82 -12.83 10.40 -6.52
N ILE A 83 -12.72 10.19 -5.20
CA ILE A 83 -13.69 10.69 -4.21
C ILE A 83 -13.41 12.16 -3.88
N ILE A 84 -12.13 12.55 -3.94
CA ILE A 84 -11.66 13.90 -3.58
C ILE A 84 -11.82 14.87 -4.75
N ALA A 85 -11.79 14.38 -6.00
CA ALA A 85 -11.78 15.18 -7.22
C ALA A 85 -13.09 15.90 -7.63
N PRO A 86 -14.32 15.49 -7.22
CA PRO A 86 -15.53 16.17 -7.64
C PRO A 86 -15.64 17.59 -7.07
N GLU A 87 -15.71 18.59 -7.94
CA GLU A 87 -15.83 20.03 -7.60
C GLU A 87 -17.15 20.44 -6.93
N HIS A 88 -18.12 19.51 -6.78
CA HIS A 88 -19.48 19.83 -6.36
C HIS A 88 -19.95 19.17 -5.07
N SER A 89 -19.07 18.45 -4.37
CA SER A 89 -19.40 17.85 -3.07
C SER A 89 -19.02 18.79 -1.93
N SER A 90 -19.87 18.84 -0.89
CA SER A 90 -19.47 19.59 0.31
C SER A 90 -18.28 18.93 1.01
N PRO A 91 -17.47 19.71 1.76
CA PRO A 91 -16.34 19.16 2.54
C PRO A 91 -16.79 17.99 3.45
N ARG A 92 -17.96 18.11 4.07
CA ARG A 92 -18.55 17.09 4.92
C ARG A 92 -18.86 15.80 4.15
N GLU A 93 -19.53 15.89 3.00
CA GLU A 93 -19.84 14.73 2.17
C GLU A 93 -18.58 14.03 1.70
N THR A 94 -17.61 14.79 1.20
CA THR A 94 -16.31 14.27 0.78
C THR A 94 -15.59 13.57 1.93
N PHE A 95 -15.57 14.17 3.10
CA PHE A 95 -14.95 13.58 4.30
C PHE A 95 -15.60 12.26 4.71
N ILE A 96 -16.96 12.22 4.72
CA ILE A 96 -17.70 10.98 5.02
C ILE A 96 -17.37 9.89 4.01
N ASN A 97 -17.36 10.21 2.71
CA ASN A 97 -17.05 9.25 1.65
C ASN A 97 -15.60 8.74 1.72
N VAL A 98 -14.65 9.60 2.09
CA VAL A 98 -13.26 9.21 2.35
C VAL A 98 -13.19 8.21 3.52
N LEU A 99 -13.86 8.48 4.63
CA LEU A 99 -13.89 7.59 5.79
C LEU A 99 -14.54 6.24 5.47
N LEU A 100 -15.66 6.25 4.74
CA LEU A 100 -16.34 5.02 4.30
C LEU A 100 -15.44 4.19 3.41
N LYS A 101 -14.69 4.81 2.48
CA LYS A 101 -13.76 4.10 1.61
C LYS A 101 -12.59 3.51 2.38
N ILE A 102 -12.03 4.23 3.33
CA ILE A 102 -10.98 3.71 4.22
C ILE A 102 -11.52 2.51 5.02
N ALA A 103 -12.72 2.61 5.58
CA ALA A 103 -13.35 1.51 6.32
C ALA A 103 -13.59 0.26 5.45
N GLU A 104 -14.04 0.44 4.21
CA GLU A 104 -14.18 -0.66 3.24
C GLU A 104 -12.83 -1.34 2.97
N ASN A 105 -11.80 -0.56 2.74
CA ASN A 105 -10.45 -1.05 2.50
C ASN A 105 -9.90 -1.83 3.71
N VAL A 106 -10.04 -1.29 4.92
CA VAL A 106 -9.64 -1.97 6.17
C VAL A 106 -10.37 -3.31 6.31
N ARG A 107 -11.68 -3.34 6.05
CA ARG A 107 -12.47 -4.57 6.12
C ARG A 107 -12.03 -5.63 5.10
N SER A 108 -11.60 -5.19 3.90
CA SER A 108 -11.18 -6.11 2.82
C SER A 108 -9.80 -6.72 3.06
N ARG A 109 -8.89 -6.00 3.73
CA ARG A 109 -7.51 -6.41 3.99
C ARG A 109 -7.01 -5.96 5.37
N PRO A 110 -7.61 -6.44 6.47
CA PRO A 110 -7.32 -5.93 7.81
C PRO A 110 -5.84 -6.05 8.19
N GLY A 111 -5.19 -7.17 7.86
CA GLY A 111 -3.78 -7.38 8.17
C GLY A 111 -2.82 -6.42 7.48
N LEU A 112 -3.12 -6.01 6.24
CA LEU A 112 -2.32 -5.02 5.52
C LEU A 112 -2.48 -3.64 6.17
N TYR A 113 -3.70 -3.22 6.48
CA TYR A 113 -3.95 -1.90 7.06
C TYR A 113 -3.41 -1.79 8.47
N GLU A 114 -3.56 -2.83 9.29
CA GLU A 114 -2.91 -2.91 10.59
C GLU A 114 -1.39 -2.70 10.47
N PHE A 115 -0.76 -3.35 9.50
CA PHE A 115 0.66 -3.20 9.21
C PHE A 115 1.01 -1.77 8.77
N LEU A 116 0.25 -1.17 7.85
CA LEU A 116 0.51 0.18 7.34
C LEU A 116 0.42 1.26 8.42
N PHE A 117 -0.52 1.12 9.35
CA PHE A 117 -0.73 2.12 10.41
C PHE A 117 0.15 1.90 11.65
N ASN A 118 0.75 0.72 11.80
CA ASN A 118 1.62 0.37 12.94
C ASN A 118 3.11 0.32 12.59
N VAL A 119 3.55 1.05 11.56
CA VAL A 119 4.99 1.10 11.21
C VAL A 119 5.78 1.69 12.36
N PRO A 120 6.79 0.98 12.89
CA PRO A 120 7.63 1.49 13.96
C PRO A 120 8.35 2.78 13.52
N LYS A 121 8.31 3.82 14.34
CA LYS A 121 8.97 5.13 14.07
C LYS A 121 10.48 5.02 13.89
N GLN A 122 11.08 3.94 14.39
CA GLN A 122 12.53 3.68 14.36
C GLN A 122 13.01 3.07 13.02
N VAL A 123 12.08 2.67 12.16
CA VAL A 123 12.44 2.09 10.88
C VAL A 123 12.84 3.19 9.92
N SER A 124 14.14 3.43 9.81
CA SER A 124 14.72 4.35 8.82
C SER A 124 15.11 3.55 7.59
N PHE A 125 14.38 3.72 6.50
CA PHE A 125 14.74 3.17 5.21
C PHE A 125 15.34 4.24 4.32
N GLU A 126 16.25 3.84 3.44
CA GLU A 126 16.82 4.72 2.41
C GLU A 126 15.73 5.22 1.44
N THR A 127 14.71 4.39 1.19
CA THR A 127 13.59 4.76 0.34
C THR A 127 12.35 5.14 1.16
N THR A 128 11.91 6.38 1.01
CA THR A 128 10.73 6.93 1.71
C THR A 128 9.58 7.24 0.75
N ASP A 129 9.52 6.57 -0.40
CA ASP A 129 8.51 6.82 -1.43
C ASP A 129 7.07 6.67 -0.91
N TRP A 130 6.85 5.78 0.04
CA TRP A 130 5.54 5.58 0.67
C TRP A 130 5.09 6.79 1.50
N LYS A 131 6.01 7.55 2.07
CA LYS A 131 5.69 8.74 2.89
C LYS A 131 4.96 9.80 2.08
N LYS A 132 5.33 10.01 0.83
CA LYS A 132 4.65 11.01 -0.03
C LYS A 132 3.15 10.71 -0.20
N TYR A 133 2.76 9.44 -0.32
CA TYR A 133 1.36 9.05 -0.39
C TYR A 133 0.66 9.21 0.96
N GLN A 134 1.32 8.81 2.05
CA GLN A 134 0.81 8.98 3.41
C GLN A 134 0.59 10.46 3.73
N ASP A 135 1.58 11.31 3.50
CA ASP A 135 1.51 12.74 3.76
C ASP A 135 0.41 13.41 2.92
N ARG A 136 0.26 12.98 1.66
CA ARG A 136 -0.80 13.47 0.78
C ARG A 136 -2.19 13.12 1.29
N ILE A 137 -2.39 11.90 1.76
CA ILE A 137 -3.67 11.45 2.34
C ILE A 137 -3.98 12.25 3.61
N TYR A 138 -3.00 12.41 4.50
CA TYR A 138 -3.19 13.19 5.72
C TYR A 138 -3.49 14.66 5.42
N SER A 139 -2.78 15.27 4.47
CA SER A 139 -3.02 16.65 4.04
C SER A 139 -4.45 16.83 3.54
N VAL A 140 -4.97 15.91 2.73
CA VAL A 140 -6.36 15.95 2.24
C VAL A 140 -7.36 15.87 3.39
N ILE A 141 -7.16 14.93 4.31
CA ILE A 141 -8.04 14.79 5.49
C ILE A 141 -8.06 16.06 6.32
N PHE A 142 -6.90 16.65 6.59
CA PHE A 142 -6.81 17.92 7.31
C PHE A 142 -7.51 19.07 6.58
N THR A 143 -7.30 19.20 5.27
CA THR A 143 -7.97 20.24 4.46
C THR A 143 -9.48 20.08 4.51
N LEU A 144 -10.02 18.87 4.38
CA LEU A 144 -11.46 18.63 4.46
C LEU A 144 -12.04 19.00 5.83
N ILE A 145 -11.32 18.73 6.91
CA ILE A 145 -11.73 19.13 8.26
C ILE A 145 -11.73 20.65 8.40
N GLU A 146 -10.65 21.32 7.97
CA GLU A 146 -10.54 22.78 8.03
C GLU A 146 -11.64 23.47 7.21
N ASP A 147 -11.92 22.98 6.01
CA ASP A 147 -12.94 23.55 5.13
C ASP A 147 -14.35 23.30 5.69
N GLY A 148 -14.61 22.12 6.27
CA GLY A 148 -15.86 21.85 6.98
C GLY A 148 -16.09 22.81 8.18
N ILE A 149 -15.03 23.10 8.94
CA ILE A 149 -15.10 24.07 10.05
C ILE A 149 -15.42 25.48 9.52
N LYS A 150 -14.80 25.93 8.41
CA LYS A 150 -15.05 27.24 7.81
C LYS A 150 -16.49 27.43 7.35
N VAL A 151 -17.08 26.39 6.76
CA VAL A 151 -18.48 26.43 6.29
C VAL A 151 -19.49 26.04 7.39
N ARG A 152 -19.02 25.74 8.59
CA ARG A 152 -19.83 25.31 9.75
C ARG A 152 -20.68 24.06 9.48
N GLU A 153 -20.11 23.09 8.79
CA GLU A 153 -20.71 21.78 8.53
C GLU A 153 -20.35 20.70 9.58
#